data_eb5abc44a89aff4c24d2168239076f7a
#
_entry.id   eb5abc44a89aff4c24d2168239076f7a
#
_cell.length_a   1.000
_cell.length_b   1.000
_cell.length_c   1.000
_cell.angle_alpha   90.00
_cell.angle_beta   90.00
_cell.angle_gamma   90.00
#
_symmetry.space_group_name_H-M   'P 1'
#
loop_
_entity.id
_entity.type
_entity.pdbx_description
1 polymer ?
#
loop_
_entity_poly.entity_id
_entity_poly.type
_entity_poly.pdbx_seq_one_letter_code
_entity_poly.pdbx_strand_id
1 'polypeptide(L)'
;MKTILIEEPGKVVIEEHEKPVRKPGEVLLKILYGGICGSDLGTYRGTFAYASYPRVPGHEFSGEIVEIDENDRGLKPGMIVTVNPYFNDGTCYSCQRGLLNCCEHNETMGAQRDGAFSEYVSVPIERVYDGKGLPAKTLALIEPFCISWHGVSRANVKEGDKVLVVGA
;
A
#
# COMPACT_ATOMS: atom_id res chain seq x y z
N MET A 1 13.06 4.90 14.86
CA MET A 1 11.73 4.28 14.75
C MET A 1 11.87 2.79 14.52
N LYS A 2 10.95 1.99 15.07
CA LYS A 2 10.93 0.55 14.82
C LYS A 2 10.45 0.23 13.41
N THR A 3 11.15 -0.67 12.74
CA THR A 3 10.85 -1.13 11.38
C THR A 3 10.97 -2.65 11.34
N ILE A 4 9.99 -3.31 10.75
CA ILE A 4 10.03 -4.76 10.49
C ILE A 4 10.69 -4.96 9.13
N LEU A 5 11.73 -5.77 9.09
CA LEU A 5 12.52 -6.05 7.90
C LEU A 5 12.53 -7.56 7.63
N ILE A 6 12.24 -7.96 6.39
CA ILE A 6 12.57 -9.29 5.90
C ILE A 6 13.98 -9.17 5.32
N GLU A 7 14.96 -9.66 6.06
CA GLU A 7 16.37 -9.54 5.71
C GLU A 7 16.75 -10.49 4.56
N GLU A 8 16.22 -11.71 4.64
CA GLU A 8 16.33 -12.77 3.64
C GLU A 8 15.18 -13.76 3.81
N PRO A 9 14.93 -14.69 2.90
CA PRO A 9 13.92 -15.72 3.07
C PRO A 9 14.03 -16.46 4.41
N GLY A 10 12.92 -16.48 5.15
CA GLY A 10 12.83 -17.11 6.48
C GLY A 10 13.35 -16.26 7.64
N LYS A 11 13.88 -15.05 7.39
CA LYS A 11 14.45 -14.20 8.44
C LYS A 11 13.75 -12.84 8.51
N VAL A 12 13.03 -12.63 9.62
CA VAL A 12 12.40 -11.33 9.95
C VAL A 12 13.11 -10.76 11.18
N VAL A 13 13.45 -9.48 11.11
CA VAL A 13 14.06 -8.73 12.20
C VAL A 13 13.29 -7.44 12.47
N ILE A 14 13.43 -6.91 13.67
CA ILE A 14 12.96 -5.58 14.03
C ILE A 14 14.20 -4.73 14.25
N GLU A 15 14.32 -3.67 13.48
CA GLU A 15 15.45 -2.75 13.55
C GLU A 15 15.01 -1.34 13.95
N GLU A 16 15.95 -0.58 14.47
CA GLU A 16 15.77 0.86 14.69
C GLU A 16 16.32 1.62 13.49
N HIS A 17 15.41 2.32 12.79
CA HIS A 17 15.74 3.19 11.67
C HIS A 17 15.50 4.65 12.04
N GLU A 18 16.11 5.56 11.30
CA GLU A 18 15.77 6.98 11.40
C GLU A 18 14.34 7.23 10.89
N LYS A 19 13.65 8.17 11.53
CA LYS A 19 12.33 8.59 11.06
C LYS A 19 12.50 9.25 9.68
N PRO A 20 11.69 8.89 8.67
CA PRO A 20 11.83 9.48 7.35
C PRO A 20 11.60 10.99 7.40
N VAL A 21 12.44 11.73 6.71
CA VAL A 21 12.28 13.16 6.49
C VAL A 21 11.40 13.33 5.25
N ARG A 22 10.26 13.98 5.44
CA ARG A 22 9.32 14.28 4.36
C ARG A 22 9.96 15.18 3.30
N LYS A 23 9.77 14.85 2.03
CA LYS A 23 10.14 15.72 0.90
C LYS A 23 8.96 16.62 0.49
N PRO A 24 9.21 17.75 -0.20
CA PRO A 24 8.14 18.52 -0.82
C PRO A 24 7.23 17.65 -1.68
N GLY A 25 5.90 17.81 -1.54
CA GLY A 25 4.90 16.99 -2.23
C GLY A 25 4.63 15.62 -1.60
N GLU A 26 5.30 15.27 -0.51
CA GLU A 26 5.02 14.04 0.25
C GLU A 26 4.24 14.33 1.53
N VAL A 27 3.68 13.30 2.09
CA VAL A 27 2.98 13.26 3.38
C VAL A 27 3.72 12.31 4.30
N LEU A 28 4.04 12.76 5.51
CA LEU A 28 4.55 11.89 6.56
C LEU A 28 3.38 11.31 7.34
N LEU A 29 3.29 10.00 7.35
CA LEU A 29 2.25 9.25 8.04
C LEU A 29 2.84 8.52 9.26
N LYS A 30 2.13 8.56 10.38
CA LYS A 30 2.30 7.61 11.48
C LYS A 30 1.40 6.41 11.21
N ILE A 31 1.97 5.22 11.13
CA ILE A 31 1.20 4.01 10.85
C ILE A 31 0.37 3.63 12.08
N LEU A 32 -0.91 3.31 11.85
CA LEU A 32 -1.86 2.91 12.88
C LEU A 32 -2.21 1.42 12.80
N TYR A 33 -2.48 0.91 11.59
CA TYR A 33 -2.77 -0.49 11.34
C TYR A 33 -2.15 -0.91 10.02
N GLY A 34 -1.62 -2.15 9.99
CA GLY A 34 -1.14 -2.82 8.79
C GLY A 34 -1.75 -4.22 8.68
N GLY A 35 -2.23 -4.59 7.50
CA GLY A 35 -2.63 -5.93 7.13
C GLY A 35 -1.44 -6.76 6.66
N ILE A 36 -1.51 -8.07 6.84
CA ILE A 36 -0.52 -9.02 6.33
C ILE A 36 -1.12 -9.72 5.11
N CYS A 37 -0.59 -9.43 3.94
CA CYS A 37 -1.01 -10.03 2.68
C CYS A 37 -0.33 -11.40 2.44
N GLY A 38 -0.93 -12.21 1.60
CA GLY A 38 -0.30 -13.44 1.09
C GLY A 38 1.03 -13.20 0.39
N SER A 39 1.22 -12.04 -0.24
CA SER A 39 2.50 -11.64 -0.86
C SER A 39 3.59 -11.35 0.17
N ASP A 40 3.26 -10.81 1.35
CA ASP A 40 4.23 -10.66 2.45
C ASP A 40 4.73 -12.02 2.94
N LEU A 41 3.80 -13.00 3.04
CA LEU A 41 4.16 -14.40 3.35
C LEU A 41 5.00 -15.03 2.24
N GLY A 42 4.68 -14.72 0.97
CA GLY A 42 5.47 -15.16 -0.18
C GLY A 42 6.89 -14.58 -0.16
N THR A 43 7.02 -13.30 0.18
CA THR A 43 8.31 -12.63 0.38
C THR A 43 9.08 -13.30 1.52
N TYR A 44 8.46 -13.52 2.68
CA TYR A 44 9.08 -14.23 3.79
C TYR A 44 9.56 -15.64 3.41
N ARG A 45 8.78 -16.36 2.61
CA ARG A 45 9.12 -17.74 2.18
C ARG A 45 10.11 -17.80 0.99
N GLY A 46 10.45 -16.67 0.38
CA GLY A 46 11.28 -16.62 -0.83
C GLY A 46 10.58 -17.13 -2.10
N THR A 47 9.24 -17.16 -2.11
CA THR A 47 8.44 -17.68 -3.23
C THR A 47 7.77 -16.58 -4.06
N PHE A 48 7.86 -15.33 -3.64
CA PHE A 48 7.29 -14.20 -4.36
C PHE A 48 8.30 -13.66 -5.37
N ALA A 49 8.00 -13.81 -6.67
CA ALA A 49 8.95 -13.53 -7.76
C ALA A 49 9.40 -12.05 -7.87
N TYR A 50 8.63 -11.11 -7.29
CA TYR A 50 8.94 -9.68 -7.31
C TYR A 50 9.62 -9.19 -6.04
N ALA A 51 9.90 -10.09 -5.10
CA ALA A 51 10.58 -9.72 -3.86
C ALA A 51 12.07 -9.45 -4.11
N SER A 52 12.58 -8.45 -3.42
CA SER A 52 14.02 -8.21 -3.26
C SER A 52 14.35 -8.06 -1.79
N TYR A 53 15.57 -8.36 -1.39
CA TYR A 53 16.00 -8.36 0.00
C TYR A 53 17.23 -7.46 0.21
N PRO A 54 17.36 -6.82 1.39
CA PRO A 54 16.34 -6.74 2.45
C PRO A 54 15.13 -5.94 2.03
N ARG A 55 13.95 -6.16 2.67
CA ARG A 55 12.71 -5.46 2.34
C ARG A 55 11.85 -5.17 3.57
N VAL A 56 11.38 -3.94 3.70
CA VAL A 56 10.28 -3.59 4.62
C VAL A 56 8.96 -3.98 3.94
N PRO A 57 8.20 -4.96 4.46
CA PRO A 57 6.93 -5.36 3.87
C PRO A 57 5.79 -4.39 4.20
N GLY A 58 4.58 -4.70 3.73
CA GLY A 58 3.33 -4.02 4.07
C GLY A 58 2.85 -3.02 3.03
N HIS A 59 1.65 -3.26 2.51
CA HIS A 59 0.97 -2.40 1.54
C HIS A 59 -0.52 -2.22 1.85
N GLU A 60 -1.04 -2.93 2.84
CA GLU A 60 -2.40 -2.84 3.35
C GLU A 60 -2.36 -2.06 4.66
N PHE A 61 -2.54 -0.74 4.66
CA PHE A 61 -2.34 0.04 5.87
C PHE A 61 -3.20 1.30 5.96
N SER A 62 -3.31 1.79 7.18
CA SER A 62 -3.83 3.11 7.50
C SER A 62 -2.83 3.88 8.37
N GLY A 63 -2.88 5.19 8.27
CA GLY A 63 -2.03 6.08 9.04
C GLY A 63 -2.71 7.38 9.40
N GLU A 64 -2.10 8.10 10.34
CA GLU A 64 -2.43 9.46 10.70
C GLU A 64 -1.44 10.40 10.01
N ILE A 65 -1.93 11.47 9.39
CA ILE A 65 -1.08 12.52 8.80
C ILE A 65 -0.38 13.27 9.94
N VAL A 66 0.95 13.21 9.95
CA VAL A 66 1.78 13.96 10.93
C VAL A 66 2.28 15.26 10.32
N GLU A 67 2.77 15.21 9.08
CA GLU A 67 3.32 16.36 8.37
C GLU A 67 2.85 16.33 6.91
N ILE A 68 2.45 17.51 6.42
CA ILE A 68 2.00 17.70 5.03
C ILE A 68 2.15 19.18 4.66
N ASP A 69 2.40 19.47 3.40
CA ASP A 69 2.36 20.83 2.87
C ASP A 69 0.92 21.30 2.66
N GLU A 70 0.74 22.62 2.51
CA GLU A 70 -0.51 23.19 2.04
C GLU A 70 -0.90 22.55 0.68
N ASN A 71 -2.18 22.18 0.54
CA ASN A 71 -2.64 21.43 -0.62
C ASN A 71 -4.12 21.73 -0.94
N ASP A 72 -4.51 21.45 -2.18
CA ASP A 72 -5.87 21.61 -2.71
C ASP A 72 -6.80 20.42 -2.41
N ARG A 73 -6.26 19.32 -1.85
CA ARG A 73 -7.02 18.10 -1.54
C ARG A 73 -7.72 18.15 -0.18
N GLY A 74 -7.50 19.21 0.59
CA GLY A 74 -8.08 19.38 1.92
C GLY A 74 -7.51 18.46 2.99
N LEU A 75 -6.39 17.77 2.69
CA LEU A 75 -5.70 16.91 3.66
C LEU A 75 -4.96 17.78 4.69
N LYS A 76 -5.02 17.37 5.96
CA LYS A 76 -4.46 18.11 7.10
C LYS A 76 -3.84 17.17 8.12
N PRO A 77 -2.88 17.63 8.93
CA PRO A 77 -2.38 16.89 10.08
C PRO A 77 -3.51 16.42 11.00
N GLY A 78 -3.39 15.22 11.55
CA GLY A 78 -4.36 14.56 12.40
C GLY A 78 -5.46 13.78 11.64
N MET A 79 -5.56 13.91 10.33
CA MET A 79 -6.52 13.10 9.55
C MET A 79 -6.06 11.65 9.44
N ILE A 80 -7.03 10.73 9.55
CA ILE A 80 -6.81 9.29 9.37
C ILE A 80 -7.06 8.94 7.91
N VAL A 81 -6.08 8.29 7.29
CA VAL A 81 -6.02 8.08 5.84
C VAL A 81 -5.63 6.65 5.49
N THR A 82 -5.89 6.27 4.25
CA THR A 82 -5.29 5.11 3.59
C THR A 82 -4.47 5.56 2.38
N VAL A 83 -3.69 4.64 1.82
CA VAL A 83 -2.76 4.95 0.74
C VAL A 83 -2.94 3.97 -0.41
N ASN A 84 -2.86 4.46 -1.64
CA ASN A 84 -2.68 3.61 -2.81
C ASN A 84 -1.20 3.19 -2.88
N PRO A 85 -0.87 1.91 -2.66
CA PRO A 85 0.52 1.45 -2.55
C PRO A 85 1.21 1.21 -3.89
N TYR A 86 0.55 1.49 -5.01
CA TYR A 86 1.03 1.22 -6.37
C TYR A 86 1.61 2.47 -7.02
N PHE A 87 2.87 2.39 -7.46
CA PHE A 87 3.61 3.50 -8.08
C PHE A 87 3.81 3.24 -9.56
N ASN A 88 2.92 3.81 -10.35
CA ASN A 88 2.95 3.71 -11.79
C ASN A 88 3.91 4.75 -12.39
N ASP A 89 4.58 4.43 -13.50
CA ASP A 89 5.50 5.34 -14.17
C ASP A 89 4.80 6.48 -14.95
N GLY A 90 3.52 6.31 -15.27
CA GLY A 90 2.73 7.31 -16.03
C GLY A 90 3.09 7.40 -17.53
N THR A 91 4.15 6.73 -17.98
CA THR A 91 4.76 6.93 -19.31
C THR A 91 4.70 5.71 -20.22
N CYS A 92 4.59 4.49 -19.70
CA CYS A 92 4.51 3.27 -20.49
C CYS A 92 3.21 3.19 -21.31
N TYR A 93 3.16 2.29 -22.27
CA TYR A 93 2.01 2.09 -23.17
C TYR A 93 0.68 1.94 -22.41
N SER A 94 0.68 1.17 -21.33
CA SER A 94 -0.51 0.93 -20.51
C SER A 94 -0.95 2.18 -19.74
N CYS A 95 0.00 2.89 -19.14
CA CYS A 95 -0.28 4.12 -18.39
C CYS A 95 -0.88 5.22 -19.27
N GLN A 96 -0.35 5.41 -20.48
CA GLN A 96 -0.88 6.39 -21.45
C GLN A 96 -2.32 6.10 -21.90
N ARG A 97 -2.82 4.89 -21.66
CA ARG A 97 -4.20 4.45 -21.92
C ARG A 97 -5.09 4.42 -20.69
N GLY A 98 -4.61 4.89 -19.54
CA GLY A 98 -5.34 4.83 -18.26
C GLY A 98 -5.39 3.45 -17.63
N LEU A 99 -4.66 2.47 -18.16
CA LEU A 99 -4.57 1.11 -17.63
C LEU A 99 -3.44 1.03 -16.58
N LEU A 100 -3.54 1.82 -15.53
CA LEU A 100 -2.48 1.97 -14.52
C LEU A 100 -2.13 0.65 -13.83
N ASN A 101 -3.12 -0.23 -13.65
CA ASN A 101 -2.94 -1.56 -13.08
C ASN A 101 -2.10 -2.51 -13.97
N CYS A 102 -1.86 -2.14 -15.23
CA CYS A 102 -1.02 -2.87 -16.19
C CYS A 102 0.30 -2.13 -16.48
N CYS A 103 0.73 -1.25 -15.59
CA CYS A 103 1.99 -0.53 -15.75
C CYS A 103 3.16 -1.52 -15.79
N GLU A 104 4.02 -1.38 -16.81
CA GLU A 104 5.19 -2.26 -17.02
C GLU A 104 6.27 -2.05 -15.96
N HIS A 105 6.32 -0.84 -15.39
CA HIS A 105 7.33 -0.44 -14.38
C HIS A 105 6.67 -0.13 -13.02
N ASN A 106 5.56 -0.80 -12.72
CA ASN A 106 4.90 -0.59 -11.44
C ASN A 106 5.78 -1.04 -10.28
N GLU A 107 5.91 -0.17 -9.28
CA GLU A 107 6.51 -0.51 -7.99
C GLU A 107 5.43 -0.55 -6.92
N THR A 108 5.31 -1.66 -6.24
CA THR A 108 4.39 -1.85 -5.11
C THR A 108 5.14 -1.73 -3.79
N MET A 109 4.60 -0.98 -2.84
CA MET A 109 5.11 -0.94 -1.48
C MET A 109 5.15 -2.35 -0.89
N GLY A 110 6.21 -2.67 -0.17
CA GLY A 110 6.43 -4.00 0.41
C GLY A 110 6.93 -5.06 -0.57
N ALA A 111 7.09 -4.72 -1.85
CA ALA A 111 7.60 -5.61 -2.89
C ALA A 111 8.82 -5.00 -3.59
N GLN A 112 8.62 -4.20 -4.63
CA GLN A 112 9.72 -3.56 -5.36
C GLN A 112 10.31 -2.36 -4.60
N ARG A 113 9.53 -1.75 -3.71
CA ARG A 113 9.96 -0.66 -2.81
C ARG A 113 9.54 -0.95 -1.38
N ASP A 114 10.13 -0.25 -0.42
CA ASP A 114 9.81 -0.44 0.99
C ASP A 114 8.36 -0.12 1.30
N GLY A 115 7.78 -0.94 2.16
CA GLY A 115 6.40 -0.88 2.60
C GLY A 115 6.20 -0.11 3.91
N ALA A 116 5.07 -0.37 4.54
CA ALA A 116 4.58 0.39 5.69
C ALA A 116 4.71 -0.34 7.04
N PHE A 117 5.43 -1.46 7.12
CA PHE A 117 5.65 -2.12 8.42
C PHE A 117 6.77 -1.43 9.20
N SER A 118 6.53 -0.16 9.50
CA SER A 118 7.35 0.75 10.31
C SER A 118 6.44 1.69 11.09
N GLU A 119 6.97 2.43 12.05
CA GLU A 119 6.16 3.40 12.79
C GLU A 119 5.76 4.61 11.93
N TYR A 120 6.59 4.97 10.94
CA TYR A 120 6.33 6.10 10.04
C TYR A 120 6.72 5.76 8.62
N VAL A 121 6.00 6.35 7.66
CA VAL A 121 6.30 6.28 6.23
C VAL A 121 6.05 7.64 5.57
N SER A 122 6.88 8.00 4.59
CA SER A 122 6.65 9.17 3.74
C SER A 122 6.20 8.72 2.35
N VAL A 123 5.09 9.26 1.86
CA VAL A 123 4.50 8.90 0.57
C VAL A 123 4.04 10.15 -0.19
N PRO A 124 4.02 10.13 -1.53
CA PRO A 124 3.49 11.23 -2.32
C PRO A 124 2.02 11.52 -1.99
N ILE A 125 1.68 12.81 -1.93
CA ILE A 125 0.35 13.28 -1.53
C ILE A 125 -0.77 12.72 -2.43
N GLU A 126 -0.52 12.53 -3.72
CA GLU A 126 -1.49 11.98 -4.67
C GLU A 126 -1.88 10.52 -4.37
N ARG A 127 -1.09 9.83 -3.58
CA ARG A 127 -1.36 8.44 -3.15
C ARG A 127 -2.21 8.36 -1.88
N VAL A 128 -2.43 9.47 -1.18
CA VAL A 128 -3.12 9.52 0.12
C VAL A 128 -4.61 9.78 -0.09
N TYR A 129 -5.46 9.01 0.56
CA TYR A 129 -6.92 9.14 0.50
C TYR A 129 -7.49 9.38 1.88
N ASP A 130 -8.30 10.43 1.99
CA ASP A 130 -9.06 10.76 3.19
C ASP A 130 -9.97 9.58 3.59
N GLY A 131 -9.89 9.18 4.85
CA GLY A 131 -10.69 8.09 5.41
C GLY A 131 -12.18 8.38 5.57
N LYS A 132 -12.62 9.63 5.35
CA LYS A 132 -14.03 10.05 5.43
C LYS A 132 -14.72 9.63 6.74
N GLY A 133 -13.97 9.61 7.85
CA GLY A 133 -14.49 9.22 9.15
C GLY A 133 -14.56 7.71 9.40
N LEU A 134 -14.11 6.88 8.49
CA LEU A 134 -13.98 5.44 8.73
C LEU A 134 -12.92 5.14 9.80
N PRO A 135 -13.12 4.11 10.64
CA PRO A 135 -12.12 3.70 11.61
C PRO A 135 -10.79 3.31 10.94
N ALA A 136 -9.67 3.63 11.55
CA ALA A 136 -8.33 3.31 11.02
C ALA A 136 -8.16 1.81 10.69
N LYS A 137 -8.69 0.92 11.52
CA LYS A 137 -8.69 -0.53 11.24
C LYS A 137 -9.41 -0.89 9.95
N THR A 138 -10.54 -0.24 9.66
CA THR A 138 -11.29 -0.43 8.42
C THR A 138 -10.52 0.10 7.22
N LEU A 139 -9.83 1.23 7.38
CA LEU A 139 -9.02 1.82 6.30
C LEU A 139 -7.84 0.94 5.88
N ALA A 140 -7.27 0.16 6.80
CA ALA A 140 -6.24 -0.82 6.45
C ALA A 140 -6.76 -1.97 5.55
N LEU A 141 -8.08 -2.16 5.47
CA LEU A 141 -8.71 -3.16 4.61
C LEU A 141 -9.12 -2.61 3.23
N ILE A 142 -8.89 -1.33 2.96
CA ILE A 142 -9.32 -0.72 1.69
C ILE A 142 -8.54 -1.31 0.50
N GLU A 143 -7.23 -1.54 0.66
CA GLU A 143 -6.43 -2.13 -0.42
C GLU A 143 -6.95 -3.53 -0.81
N PRO A 144 -7.05 -4.54 0.09
CA PRO A 144 -7.56 -5.85 -0.29
C PRO A 144 -9.03 -5.83 -0.75
N PHE A 145 -9.84 -4.89 -0.23
CA PHE A 145 -11.19 -4.65 -0.74
C PHE A 145 -11.16 -4.18 -2.21
N CYS A 146 -10.26 -3.26 -2.56
CA CYS A 146 -10.12 -2.79 -3.94
C CYS A 146 -9.70 -3.91 -4.90
N ILE A 147 -8.84 -4.85 -4.48
CA ILE A 147 -8.48 -6.03 -5.27
C ILE A 147 -9.73 -6.89 -5.55
N SER A 148 -10.50 -7.19 -4.51
CA SER A 148 -11.73 -7.98 -4.63
C SER A 148 -12.77 -7.26 -5.48
N TRP A 149 -12.98 -5.97 -5.26
CA TRP A 149 -13.87 -5.12 -6.06
C TRP A 149 -13.49 -5.11 -7.54
N HIS A 150 -12.20 -4.97 -7.84
CA HIS A 150 -11.70 -5.01 -9.22
C HIS A 150 -12.01 -6.36 -9.87
N GLY A 151 -11.77 -7.47 -9.17
CA GLY A 151 -12.07 -8.81 -9.67
C GLY A 151 -13.55 -8.99 -10.03
N VAL A 152 -14.46 -8.62 -9.12
CA VAL A 152 -15.92 -8.69 -9.36
C VAL A 152 -16.32 -7.77 -10.51
N SER A 153 -15.80 -6.55 -10.57
CA SER A 153 -16.08 -5.59 -11.65
C SER A 153 -15.64 -6.13 -13.02
N ARG A 154 -14.49 -6.79 -13.09
CA ARG A 154 -13.96 -7.41 -14.32
C ARG A 154 -14.76 -8.63 -14.75
N ALA A 155 -15.31 -9.39 -13.79
CA ALA A 155 -16.17 -10.53 -14.07
C ALA A 155 -17.54 -10.13 -14.63
N ASN A 156 -17.91 -8.83 -14.53
CA ASN A 156 -19.19 -8.30 -15.03
C ASN A 156 -20.41 -9.08 -14.51
N VAL A 157 -20.36 -9.49 -13.25
CA VAL A 157 -21.43 -10.26 -12.57
C VAL A 157 -22.72 -9.45 -12.52
N LYS A 158 -23.84 -10.10 -12.84
CA LYS A 158 -25.18 -9.50 -12.89
C LYS A 158 -26.11 -10.20 -11.91
N GLU A 159 -27.23 -9.53 -11.61
CA GLU A 159 -28.30 -10.13 -10.82
C GLU A 159 -28.79 -11.44 -11.47
N GLY A 160 -28.91 -12.49 -10.66
CA GLY A 160 -29.31 -13.83 -11.10
C GLY A 160 -28.18 -14.74 -11.58
N ASP A 161 -26.94 -14.24 -11.73
CA ASP A 161 -25.79 -15.05 -12.08
C ASP A 161 -25.44 -16.03 -10.93
N LYS A 162 -25.00 -17.22 -11.33
CA LYS A 162 -24.43 -18.20 -10.40
C LYS A 162 -22.91 -18.03 -10.40
N VAL A 163 -22.35 -17.70 -9.23
CA VAL A 163 -20.94 -17.41 -9.07
C VAL A 163 -20.28 -18.44 -8.15
N LEU A 164 -19.14 -18.96 -8.57
CA LEU A 164 -18.26 -19.78 -7.74
C LEU A 164 -17.04 -18.97 -7.32
N VAL A 165 -16.79 -18.89 -6.02
CA VAL A 165 -15.57 -18.30 -5.46
C VAL A 165 -14.65 -19.43 -5.00
N VAL A 166 -13.41 -19.45 -5.48
CA VAL A 166 -12.40 -20.45 -5.14
C VAL A 166 -11.30 -19.77 -4.31
N GLY A 167 -10.92 -20.39 -3.19
CA GLY A 167 -9.88 -19.88 -2.31
C GLY A 167 -10.33 -18.76 -1.35
N ALA A 168 -11.60 -18.75 -1.00
CA ALA A 168 -12.16 -17.83 -0.01
C ALA A 168 -11.86 -18.28 1.42
#